data_244d0b785d3445f09b5e60b53c60b24d
#
_entry.id   244d0b785d3445f09b5e60b53c60b24d
#
_cell.length_a   1.000
_cell.length_b   1.000
_cell.length_c   1.000
_cell.angle_alpha   90.00
_cell.angle_beta   90.00
_cell.angle_gamma   90.00
#
_symmetry.space_group_name_H-M   'P 1'
#
loop_
_entity.id
_entity.type
_entity.pdbx_description
1 polymer ?
#
loop_
_entity_poly.entity_id
_entity_poly.type
_entity_poly.pdbx_seq_one_letter_code
_entity_poly.pdbx_strand_id
1 'polypeptide(L)'
;MAKGKGKNKNFFLTHVPTWILWAVIASFVYAVSIVVAYDVGKKAPQSSYARIKAKEVQKKNGDPITVPLFLPPERVYHHSRFHFTFDNEKVLRPLRNSEQLDKVVTGAKTDIEVFLQLMEWVRSQWSPSRPDPYPPIDAMVILDKIRAGETGGFCAQYSFVLVQCLQSLRYKARYVTIKGHEVTEVWSSELSKWVMLDPLYELYVTKGLTPLSVLEIHNMIIHGEHDLEVHAKKDPGALRDYIARYEKFAVWSKNDHVSSPINFFDIERYKIYFLDDSNERMHVPAGSLYTFFPEDLYFNPLKK
;
A
#
# COMPACT_ATOMS: atom_id res chain seq x y z
N MET A 1 8.41 -42.69 77.22
CA MET A 1 9.57 -42.33 76.38
C MET A 1 9.28 -42.75 74.95
N ALA A 2 8.91 -41.86 74.09
CA ALA A 2 8.76 -42.11 72.67
C ALA A 2 9.24 -40.87 71.89
N LYS A 3 10.33 -41.05 71.14
CA LYS A 3 10.94 -39.99 70.25
C LYS A 3 10.14 -39.82 69.03
N GLY A 4 9.64 -38.61 68.82
CA GLY A 4 9.06 -38.21 67.54
C GLY A 4 10.12 -38.04 66.47
N LYS A 5 9.91 -38.67 65.29
CA LYS A 5 10.70 -38.46 64.05
C LYS A 5 10.08 -37.36 63.25
N GLY A 6 10.77 -36.24 63.10
CA GLY A 6 10.43 -35.19 62.16
C GLY A 6 10.60 -35.71 60.72
N LYS A 7 9.56 -35.57 59.92
CA LYS A 7 9.61 -35.77 58.43
C LYS A 7 10.07 -34.53 57.80
N ASN A 8 11.31 -34.50 57.26
CA ASN A 8 11.79 -33.53 56.29
C ASN A 8 11.01 -33.71 54.95
N LYS A 9 10.21 -32.75 54.59
CA LYS A 9 9.65 -32.68 53.26
C LYS A 9 10.67 -31.98 52.34
N ASN A 10 11.46 -32.77 51.61
CA ASN A 10 12.25 -32.26 50.48
C ASN A 10 11.29 -31.83 49.39
N PHE A 11 11.24 -30.53 49.15
CA PHE A 11 10.53 -29.94 48.05
C PHE A 11 11.39 -30.19 46.79
N PHE A 12 11.03 -31.16 45.98
CA PHE A 12 11.64 -31.40 44.66
C PHE A 12 11.29 -30.23 43.75
N LEU A 13 12.24 -29.32 43.54
CA LEU A 13 12.24 -28.40 42.41
C LEU A 13 12.39 -29.24 41.12
N THR A 14 11.27 -29.57 40.49
CA THR A 14 11.28 -30.17 39.17
C THR A 14 11.91 -29.16 38.18
N HIS A 15 12.94 -29.57 37.47
CA HIS A 15 13.56 -28.78 36.43
C HIS A 15 12.51 -28.42 35.38
N VAL A 16 12.13 -27.14 35.31
CA VAL A 16 11.32 -26.64 34.24
C VAL A 16 12.17 -26.66 32.96
N PRO A 17 11.74 -27.35 31.91
CA PRO A 17 12.50 -27.38 30.67
C PRO A 17 12.77 -25.96 30.13
N THR A 18 14.00 -25.73 29.67
CA THR A 18 14.45 -24.40 29.22
C THR A 18 13.56 -23.79 28.14
N TRP A 19 12.94 -24.61 27.29
CA TRP A 19 12.01 -24.14 26.28
C TRP A 19 10.72 -23.51 26.86
N ILE A 20 10.25 -23.98 28.03
CA ILE A 20 9.10 -23.37 28.72
C ILE A 20 9.49 -21.99 29.24
N LEU A 21 10.70 -21.82 29.75
CA LEU A 21 11.20 -20.52 30.22
C LEU A 21 11.27 -19.51 29.03
N TRP A 22 11.77 -19.95 27.90
CA TRP A 22 11.81 -19.12 26.69
C TRP A 22 10.43 -18.78 26.15
N ALA A 23 9.47 -19.71 26.18
CA ALA A 23 8.10 -19.46 25.79
C ALA A 23 7.41 -18.41 26.67
N VAL A 24 7.64 -18.45 27.98
CA VAL A 24 7.12 -17.48 28.96
C VAL A 24 7.75 -16.09 28.71
N ILE A 25 9.07 -16.03 28.51
CA ILE A 25 9.77 -14.77 28.21
C ILE A 25 9.24 -14.17 26.88
N ALA A 26 9.10 -14.97 25.85
CA ALA A 26 8.58 -14.51 24.56
C ALA A 26 7.14 -13.98 24.67
N SER A 27 6.28 -14.66 25.43
CA SER A 27 4.91 -14.23 25.69
C SER A 27 4.86 -12.93 26.49
N PHE A 28 5.76 -12.76 27.47
CA PHE A 28 5.85 -11.53 28.24
C PHE A 28 6.34 -10.35 27.42
N VAL A 29 7.38 -10.56 26.59
CA VAL A 29 7.88 -9.53 25.65
C VAL A 29 6.79 -9.12 24.66
N TYR A 30 6.04 -10.07 24.14
CA TYR A 30 4.93 -9.80 23.23
C TYR A 30 3.81 -8.98 23.91
N ALA A 31 3.41 -9.37 25.12
CA ALA A 31 2.40 -8.65 25.90
C ALA A 31 2.85 -7.21 26.25
N VAL A 32 4.12 -7.03 26.64
CA VAL A 32 4.69 -5.72 26.92
C VAL A 32 4.73 -4.86 25.63
N SER A 33 5.07 -5.46 24.48
CA SER A 33 5.06 -4.76 23.20
C SER A 33 3.67 -4.27 22.81
N ILE A 34 2.63 -5.07 23.06
CA ILE A 34 1.23 -4.66 22.83
C ILE A 34 0.83 -3.52 23.76
N VAL A 35 1.18 -3.60 25.05
CA VAL A 35 0.85 -2.54 26.02
C VAL A 35 1.57 -1.24 25.68
N VAL A 36 2.86 -1.31 25.32
CA VAL A 36 3.63 -0.11 24.89
C VAL A 36 3.04 0.47 23.60
N ALA A 37 2.69 -0.35 22.61
CA ALA A 37 2.05 0.12 21.39
C ALA A 37 0.68 0.79 21.66
N TYR A 38 -0.08 0.22 22.59
CA TYR A 38 -1.39 0.78 23.01
C TYR A 38 -1.24 2.11 23.76
N ASP A 39 -0.25 2.25 24.63
CA ASP A 39 -0.01 3.46 25.42
C ASP A 39 0.65 4.57 24.59
N VAL A 40 1.53 4.22 23.65
CA VAL A 40 2.09 5.16 22.66
C VAL A 40 1.00 5.67 21.73
N GLY A 41 0.05 4.81 21.30
CA GLY A 41 -1.12 5.22 20.53
C GLY A 41 -2.04 6.21 21.26
N LYS A 42 -2.13 6.12 22.58
CA LYS A 42 -2.92 7.06 23.41
C LYS A 42 -2.23 8.39 23.68
N LYS A 43 -0.90 8.44 23.64
CA LYS A 43 -0.10 9.65 23.91
C LYS A 43 0.38 10.34 22.65
N ALA A 44 -0.05 9.89 21.45
CA ALA A 44 0.19 10.64 20.24
C ALA A 44 -0.40 12.06 20.41
N PRO A 45 0.36 13.14 20.13
CA PRO A 45 -0.16 14.49 20.21
C PRO A 45 -1.42 14.55 19.35
N GLN A 46 -2.49 15.10 19.90
CA GLN A 46 -3.69 15.40 19.14
C GLN A 46 -3.27 16.30 17.99
N SER A 47 -2.98 15.70 16.83
CA SER A 47 -2.75 16.43 15.63
C SER A 47 -4.01 17.24 15.36
N SER A 48 -3.87 18.37 14.68
CA SER A 48 -4.92 19.32 14.33
C SER A 48 -6.19 18.69 13.69
N TYR A 49 -6.14 17.42 13.35
CA TYR A 49 -7.25 16.59 12.88
C TYR A 49 -8.38 16.34 13.90
N ALA A 50 -8.16 16.56 15.20
CA ALA A 50 -9.20 16.37 16.23
C ALA A 50 -10.30 17.46 16.22
N ARG A 51 -10.24 18.44 15.32
CA ARG A 51 -11.22 19.55 15.23
C ARG A 51 -12.20 19.49 14.06
N ILE A 52 -12.31 18.36 13.36
CA ILE A 52 -13.33 18.21 12.33
C ILE A 52 -14.61 17.61 12.94
N LYS A 53 -15.24 18.37 13.84
CA LYS A 53 -16.70 18.33 13.98
C LYS A 53 -17.23 19.19 12.86
N ALA A 54 -18.10 18.60 12.02
CA ALA A 54 -18.83 19.33 11.00
C ALA A 54 -19.41 20.62 11.59
N LYS A 55 -18.82 21.76 11.28
CA LYS A 55 -19.51 23.03 11.33
C LYS A 55 -20.33 23.09 10.06
N GLU A 56 -21.65 23.09 10.20
CA GLU A 56 -22.55 23.48 9.13
C GLU A 56 -21.99 24.75 8.46
N VAL A 57 -21.61 24.60 7.20
CA VAL A 57 -21.24 25.74 6.37
C VAL A 57 -22.54 26.45 6.03
N GLN A 58 -22.83 27.56 6.73
CA GLN A 58 -23.86 28.48 6.31
C GLN A 58 -23.57 28.91 4.87
N LYS A 59 -24.49 28.56 3.97
CA LYS A 59 -24.54 29.04 2.59
C LYS A 59 -24.52 30.58 2.59
N LYS A 60 -23.41 31.20 2.25
CA LYS A 60 -23.37 32.56 1.76
C LYS A 60 -23.36 32.51 0.25
N ASN A 61 -24.33 33.18 -0.36
CA ASN A 61 -24.46 33.38 -1.80
C ASN A 61 -23.16 33.95 -2.37
N GLY A 62 -22.57 33.24 -3.32
CA GLY A 62 -21.41 33.69 -4.07
C GLY A 62 -21.05 32.63 -5.08
N ASP A 63 -20.72 33.03 -6.28
CA ASP A 63 -20.45 32.25 -7.50
C ASP A 63 -19.67 30.95 -7.27
N PRO A 64 -19.80 29.94 -8.17
CA PRO A 64 -19.02 28.71 -8.10
C PRO A 64 -17.55 29.09 -8.16
N ILE A 65 -16.84 28.95 -7.06
CA ILE A 65 -15.39 29.01 -7.03
C ILE A 65 -14.93 27.81 -7.86
N THR A 66 -14.61 28.07 -9.13
CA THR A 66 -13.86 27.16 -9.95
C THR A 66 -12.46 27.09 -9.33
N VAL A 67 -12.26 26.16 -8.40
CA VAL A 67 -10.92 25.83 -7.95
C VAL A 67 -10.21 25.31 -9.19
N PRO A 68 -9.14 25.97 -9.66
CA PRO A 68 -8.40 25.46 -10.80
C PRO A 68 -7.95 24.06 -10.40
N LEU A 69 -8.38 23.06 -11.16
CA LEU A 69 -7.69 21.79 -11.22
C LEU A 69 -6.22 22.17 -11.46
N PHE A 70 -5.33 21.94 -10.50
CA PHE A 70 -3.91 22.18 -10.68
C PHE A 70 -3.37 21.12 -11.65
N LEU A 71 -3.80 21.24 -12.90
CA LEU A 71 -2.97 20.85 -14.01
C LEU A 71 -2.00 22.03 -14.16
N PRO A 72 -0.72 21.86 -13.93
CA PRO A 72 0.22 22.93 -14.23
C PRO A 72 0.02 23.30 -15.70
N PRO A 73 0.00 24.62 -16.02
CA PRO A 73 -0.03 25.06 -17.40
C PRO A 73 1.09 24.35 -18.15
N GLU A 74 0.88 24.00 -19.43
CA GLU A 74 1.82 23.33 -20.32
C GLU A 74 3.29 23.60 -19.94
N ARG A 75 3.78 22.91 -18.93
CA ARG A 75 5.20 22.95 -18.60
C ARG A 75 5.88 21.96 -19.52
N VAL A 76 6.87 22.46 -20.21
CA VAL A 76 7.91 21.71 -20.91
C VAL A 76 8.14 20.40 -20.15
N TYR A 77 7.82 19.28 -20.79
CA TYR A 77 7.96 17.96 -20.18
C TYR A 77 9.42 17.73 -19.79
N HIS A 78 9.74 17.97 -18.55
CA HIS A 78 11.00 17.49 -18.00
C HIS A 78 10.88 15.97 -17.92
N HIS A 79 11.76 15.26 -18.63
CA HIS A 79 11.96 13.85 -18.37
C HIS A 79 12.31 13.69 -16.89
N SER A 80 11.63 12.76 -16.21
CA SER A 80 11.99 12.43 -14.84
C SER A 80 13.50 12.15 -14.77
N ARG A 81 14.18 12.71 -13.75
CA ARG A 81 15.58 12.39 -13.46
C ARG A 81 15.77 10.94 -13.04
N PHE A 82 14.70 10.23 -12.74
CA PHE A 82 14.71 8.83 -12.37
C PHE A 82 14.29 7.96 -13.55
N HIS A 83 14.92 6.80 -13.65
CA HIS A 83 14.60 5.81 -14.67
C HIS A 83 13.54 4.85 -14.13
N PHE A 84 12.37 4.81 -14.80
CA PHE A 84 11.28 3.90 -14.48
C PHE A 84 11.27 2.72 -15.44
N THR A 85 11.22 1.50 -14.89
CA THR A 85 11.13 0.28 -15.67
C THR A 85 9.77 -0.38 -15.50
N PHE A 86 9.31 -1.10 -16.55
CA PHE A 86 8.03 -1.81 -16.56
C PHE A 86 8.20 -3.11 -17.35
N ASP A 87 7.58 -4.18 -16.89
CA ASP A 87 7.46 -5.39 -17.71
C ASP A 87 6.62 -5.11 -18.96
N ASN A 88 6.92 -5.79 -20.05
CA ASN A 88 6.15 -5.69 -21.28
C ASN A 88 5.18 -6.87 -21.43
N GLU A 89 4.16 -6.70 -22.27
CA GLU A 89 3.12 -7.70 -22.46
C GLU A 89 3.63 -9.05 -22.98
N LYS A 90 4.81 -9.09 -23.62
CA LYS A 90 5.37 -10.35 -24.13
C LYS A 90 5.87 -11.25 -23.00
N VAL A 91 6.53 -10.64 -22.02
CA VAL A 91 7.03 -11.34 -20.81
C VAL A 91 5.86 -11.79 -19.94
N LEU A 92 4.81 -10.99 -19.85
CA LEU A 92 3.62 -11.26 -19.03
C LEU A 92 2.52 -12.03 -19.77
N ARG A 93 2.73 -12.43 -21.03
CA ARG A 93 1.76 -13.22 -21.81
C ARG A 93 1.38 -14.55 -21.13
N PRO A 94 2.30 -15.29 -20.49
CA PRO A 94 1.93 -16.50 -19.74
C PRO A 94 0.88 -16.18 -18.65
N LEU A 95 1.08 -15.16 -17.84
CA LEU A 95 0.12 -14.71 -16.82
C LEU A 95 -1.24 -14.36 -17.43
N ARG A 96 -1.25 -13.53 -18.49
CA ARG A 96 -2.49 -13.12 -19.17
C ARG A 96 -3.29 -14.30 -19.69
N ASN A 97 -2.60 -15.29 -20.30
CA ASN A 97 -3.23 -16.46 -20.90
C ASN A 97 -3.71 -17.46 -19.84
N SER A 98 -2.86 -17.83 -18.86
CA SER A 98 -3.21 -18.79 -17.82
C SER A 98 -4.40 -18.32 -16.99
N GLU A 99 -4.41 -17.04 -16.65
CA GLU A 99 -5.48 -16.42 -15.83
C GLU A 99 -6.64 -15.90 -16.68
N GLN A 100 -6.57 -16.02 -18.01
CA GLN A 100 -7.63 -15.60 -18.94
C GLN A 100 -8.04 -14.14 -18.73
N LEU A 101 -7.06 -13.24 -18.49
CA LEU A 101 -7.34 -11.86 -18.07
C LEU A 101 -8.18 -11.08 -19.09
N ASP A 102 -8.14 -11.42 -20.38
CA ASP A 102 -9.03 -10.84 -21.39
C ASP A 102 -10.50 -11.12 -21.11
N LYS A 103 -10.81 -12.29 -20.53
CA LYS A 103 -12.19 -12.61 -20.13
C LYS A 103 -12.60 -11.84 -18.88
N VAL A 104 -11.67 -11.63 -17.94
CA VAL A 104 -11.92 -10.83 -16.74
C VAL A 104 -12.40 -9.44 -17.08
N VAL A 105 -11.78 -8.81 -18.09
CA VAL A 105 -12.10 -7.43 -18.51
C VAL A 105 -13.10 -7.34 -19.66
N THR A 106 -13.76 -8.45 -20.01
CA THR A 106 -14.76 -8.46 -21.09
C THR A 106 -15.93 -7.55 -20.77
N GLY A 107 -16.22 -6.64 -21.70
CA GLY A 107 -17.34 -5.69 -21.56
C GLY A 107 -16.96 -4.36 -20.93
N ALA A 108 -15.74 -4.21 -20.40
CA ALA A 108 -15.23 -2.92 -19.96
C ALA A 108 -15.13 -1.95 -21.14
N LYS A 109 -15.59 -0.71 -20.95
CA LYS A 109 -15.65 0.34 -21.98
C LYS A 109 -14.65 1.45 -21.72
N THR A 110 -14.15 1.55 -20.49
CA THR A 110 -13.22 2.59 -20.04
C THR A 110 -12.02 1.98 -19.33
N ASP A 111 -10.93 2.73 -19.26
CA ASP A 111 -9.74 2.36 -18.48
C ASP A 111 -10.14 2.02 -17.03
N ILE A 112 -10.99 2.83 -16.43
CA ILE A 112 -11.41 2.65 -15.02
C ILE A 112 -12.18 1.34 -14.83
N GLU A 113 -13.07 0.98 -15.74
CA GLU A 113 -13.79 -0.30 -15.68
C GLU A 113 -12.82 -1.49 -15.76
N VAL A 114 -11.82 -1.44 -16.65
CA VAL A 114 -10.76 -2.45 -16.72
C VAL A 114 -10.01 -2.56 -15.40
N PHE A 115 -9.60 -1.42 -14.83
CA PHE A 115 -8.84 -1.40 -13.58
C PHE A 115 -9.61 -1.98 -12.41
N LEU A 116 -10.89 -1.62 -12.28
CA LEU A 116 -11.75 -2.11 -11.20
C LEU A 116 -12.06 -3.60 -11.36
N GLN A 117 -12.31 -4.10 -12.57
CA GLN A 117 -12.55 -5.52 -12.82
C GLN A 117 -11.29 -6.36 -12.48
N LEU A 118 -10.10 -5.90 -12.87
CA LEU A 118 -8.86 -6.58 -12.51
C LEU A 118 -8.60 -6.53 -10.99
N MET A 119 -8.85 -5.40 -10.35
CA MET A 119 -8.69 -5.26 -8.90
C MET A 119 -9.61 -6.23 -8.14
N GLU A 120 -10.88 -6.34 -8.54
CA GLU A 120 -11.85 -7.27 -7.98
C GLU A 120 -11.42 -8.73 -8.20
N TRP A 121 -10.97 -9.06 -9.43
CA TRP A 121 -10.47 -10.39 -9.74
C TRP A 121 -9.26 -10.75 -8.86
N VAL A 122 -8.27 -9.86 -8.76
CA VAL A 122 -7.08 -10.10 -7.91
C VAL A 122 -7.49 -10.31 -6.46
N ARG A 123 -8.40 -9.51 -5.94
CA ARG A 123 -8.87 -9.63 -4.55
C ARG A 123 -9.60 -10.95 -4.29
N SER A 124 -10.25 -11.50 -5.30
CA SER A 124 -10.99 -12.76 -5.19
C SER A 124 -10.10 -13.99 -5.14
N GLN A 125 -8.81 -13.90 -5.51
CA GLN A 125 -7.94 -15.07 -5.65
C GLN A 125 -7.58 -15.73 -4.31
N TRP A 126 -7.52 -14.97 -3.22
CA TRP A 126 -7.27 -15.52 -1.87
C TRP A 126 -7.83 -14.60 -0.78
N SER A 127 -7.83 -15.12 0.47
CA SER A 127 -8.10 -14.31 1.66
C SER A 127 -6.79 -13.78 2.24
N PRO A 128 -6.75 -12.52 2.76
CA PRO A 128 -5.53 -11.95 3.33
C PRO A 128 -4.96 -12.84 4.44
N SER A 129 -3.69 -13.15 4.34
CA SER A 129 -2.97 -13.94 5.34
C SER A 129 -1.47 -13.63 5.29
N ARG A 130 -0.74 -14.00 6.35
CA ARG A 130 0.70 -13.74 6.43
C ARG A 130 1.46 -14.51 5.35
N PRO A 131 2.31 -13.85 4.55
CA PRO A 131 3.19 -14.54 3.61
C PRO A 131 4.37 -15.18 4.37
N ASP A 132 4.40 -16.53 4.42
CA ASP A 132 5.48 -17.29 5.03
C ASP A 132 5.58 -18.67 4.35
N PRO A 133 6.65 -18.98 3.59
CA PRO A 133 7.75 -18.06 3.24
C PRO A 133 7.29 -16.90 2.33
N TYR A 134 8.03 -15.79 2.35
CA TYR A 134 7.72 -14.63 1.51
C TYR A 134 7.96 -14.98 0.03
N PRO A 135 6.95 -14.89 -0.85
CA PRO A 135 7.10 -15.27 -2.25
C PRO A 135 7.88 -14.20 -3.04
N PRO A 136 8.51 -14.58 -4.18
CA PRO A 136 9.12 -13.60 -5.09
C PRO A 136 8.07 -12.65 -5.67
N ILE A 137 8.54 -11.53 -6.25
CA ILE A 137 7.67 -10.54 -6.91
C ILE A 137 7.34 -11.04 -8.33
N ASP A 138 6.58 -12.10 -8.42
CA ASP A 138 6.09 -12.70 -9.66
C ASP A 138 4.66 -13.19 -9.44
N ALA A 139 3.73 -12.62 -10.22
CA ALA A 139 2.30 -12.88 -10.05
C ALA A 139 1.93 -14.35 -10.24
N MET A 140 2.54 -15.05 -11.21
CA MET A 140 2.25 -16.47 -11.43
C MET A 140 2.73 -17.31 -10.24
N VAL A 141 3.94 -17.04 -9.76
CA VAL A 141 4.50 -17.76 -8.59
C VAL A 141 3.69 -17.47 -7.33
N ILE A 142 3.26 -16.21 -7.13
CA ILE A 142 2.42 -15.81 -5.99
C ILE A 142 1.09 -16.58 -6.04
N LEU A 143 0.40 -16.55 -7.18
CA LEU A 143 -0.90 -17.21 -7.36
C LEU A 143 -0.80 -18.72 -7.16
N ASP A 144 0.20 -19.38 -7.77
CA ASP A 144 0.41 -20.82 -7.66
C ASP A 144 0.67 -21.23 -6.20
N LYS A 145 1.58 -20.55 -5.52
CA LYS A 145 1.93 -20.85 -4.12
C LYS A 145 0.78 -20.62 -3.14
N ILE A 146 0.05 -19.53 -3.29
CA ILE A 146 -1.10 -19.23 -2.42
C ILE A 146 -2.23 -20.24 -2.67
N ARG A 147 -2.51 -20.59 -3.92
CA ARG A 147 -3.53 -21.59 -4.26
C ARG A 147 -3.15 -22.99 -3.77
N ALA A 148 -1.86 -23.31 -3.75
CA ALA A 148 -1.35 -24.56 -3.18
C ALA A 148 -1.31 -24.56 -1.65
N GLY A 149 -1.59 -23.44 -0.99
CA GLY A 149 -1.49 -23.29 0.48
C GLY A 149 -0.06 -23.25 1.00
N GLU A 150 0.93 -22.98 0.14
CA GLU A 150 2.36 -22.94 0.50
C GLU A 150 2.76 -21.62 1.14
N THR A 151 1.98 -20.55 0.96
CA THR A 151 2.19 -19.22 1.55
C THR A 151 0.88 -18.44 1.61
N GLY A 152 0.92 -17.28 2.27
CA GLY A 152 -0.16 -16.29 2.27
C GLY A 152 0.17 -15.05 1.44
N GLY A 153 -0.70 -14.03 1.54
CA GLY A 153 -0.47 -12.74 0.91
C GLY A 153 -1.26 -11.62 1.55
N PHE A 154 -0.60 -10.45 1.69
CA PHE A 154 -1.18 -9.19 2.18
C PHE A 154 -1.18 -8.12 1.07
N CYS A 155 -1.19 -6.86 1.47
CA CYS A 155 -1.20 -5.70 0.57
C CYS A 155 -0.14 -5.78 -0.53
N ALA A 156 1.09 -6.16 -0.19
CA ALA A 156 2.17 -6.24 -1.16
C ALA A 156 1.89 -7.30 -2.24
N GLN A 157 1.48 -8.53 -1.88
CA GLN A 157 1.20 -9.59 -2.84
C GLN A 157 0.00 -9.23 -3.73
N TYR A 158 -1.06 -8.63 -3.17
CA TYR A 158 -2.17 -8.12 -3.96
C TYR A 158 -1.72 -7.06 -4.97
N SER A 159 -0.90 -6.10 -4.53
CA SER A 159 -0.36 -5.07 -5.42
C SER A 159 0.58 -5.65 -6.48
N PHE A 160 1.43 -6.64 -6.13
CA PHE A 160 2.32 -7.30 -7.09
C PHE A 160 1.54 -7.97 -8.22
N VAL A 161 0.50 -8.72 -7.85
CA VAL A 161 -0.34 -9.40 -8.84
C VAL A 161 -1.10 -8.38 -9.69
N LEU A 162 -1.71 -7.35 -9.09
CA LEU A 162 -2.47 -6.34 -9.83
C LEU A 162 -1.60 -5.57 -10.83
N VAL A 163 -0.41 -5.11 -10.42
CA VAL A 163 0.51 -4.39 -11.32
C VAL A 163 0.87 -5.24 -12.53
N GLN A 164 1.22 -6.52 -12.33
CA GLN A 164 1.60 -7.39 -13.43
C GLN A 164 0.41 -7.78 -14.32
N CYS A 165 -0.79 -7.94 -13.77
CA CYS A 165 -2.02 -8.11 -14.55
C CYS A 165 -2.29 -6.88 -15.45
N LEU A 166 -2.20 -5.68 -14.91
CA LEU A 166 -2.35 -4.43 -15.67
C LEU A 166 -1.29 -4.29 -16.76
N GLN A 167 -0.02 -4.56 -16.44
CA GLN A 167 1.08 -4.50 -17.42
C GLN A 167 0.91 -5.55 -18.53
N SER A 168 0.35 -6.74 -18.21
CA SER A 168 0.06 -7.77 -19.21
C SER A 168 -0.96 -7.32 -20.26
N LEU A 169 -1.84 -6.40 -19.88
CA LEU A 169 -2.83 -5.74 -20.75
C LEU A 169 -2.31 -4.41 -21.34
N ARG A 170 -0.98 -4.16 -21.26
CA ARG A 170 -0.24 -3.01 -21.81
C ARG A 170 -0.42 -1.69 -21.06
N TYR A 171 -1.07 -1.68 -19.91
CA TYR A 171 -1.09 -0.49 -19.06
C TYR A 171 0.28 -0.26 -18.41
N LYS A 172 0.65 1.00 -18.20
CA LYS A 172 1.76 1.35 -17.31
C LYS A 172 1.23 1.36 -15.90
N ALA A 173 1.65 0.38 -15.10
CA ALA A 173 1.28 0.25 -13.70
C ALA A 173 2.53 0.13 -12.84
N ARG A 174 2.47 0.65 -11.62
CA ARG A 174 3.60 0.73 -10.71
C ARG A 174 3.19 0.49 -9.25
N TYR A 175 4.16 0.11 -8.45
CA TYR A 175 4.00 -0.04 -7.01
C TYR A 175 4.22 1.28 -6.31
N VAL A 176 3.42 1.53 -5.26
CA VAL A 176 3.58 2.69 -4.39
C VAL A 176 3.47 2.25 -2.94
N THR A 177 4.49 2.57 -2.16
CA THR A 177 4.47 2.40 -0.70
C THR A 177 3.87 3.64 -0.07
N ILE A 178 2.84 3.48 0.74
CA ILE A 178 2.33 4.47 1.67
C ILE A 178 2.64 4.05 3.10
N LYS A 179 2.34 4.84 4.10
CA LYS A 179 2.70 4.53 5.49
C LYS A 179 2.16 3.17 5.95
N GLY A 180 3.07 2.17 6.00
CA GLY A 180 2.78 0.82 6.45
C GLY A 180 1.86 0.01 5.53
N HIS A 181 1.80 0.36 4.23
CA HIS A 181 0.93 -0.30 3.26
C HIS A 181 1.45 -0.17 1.83
N GLU A 182 1.08 -1.11 0.96
CA GLU A 182 1.42 -1.09 -0.46
C GLU A 182 0.14 -0.97 -1.28
N VAL A 183 0.17 -0.06 -2.26
CA VAL A 183 -0.91 0.17 -3.22
C VAL A 183 -0.38 0.16 -4.65
N THR A 184 -1.26 0.19 -5.62
CA THR A 184 -0.97 0.21 -7.05
C THR A 184 -1.33 1.57 -7.62
N GLU A 185 -0.51 2.09 -8.54
CA GLU A 185 -0.92 3.15 -9.46
C GLU A 185 -0.87 2.67 -10.88
N VAL A 186 -1.84 3.08 -11.68
CA VAL A 186 -1.94 2.76 -13.11
C VAL A 186 -2.22 4.03 -13.91
N TRP A 187 -1.53 4.16 -15.06
CA TRP A 187 -1.76 5.27 -15.97
C TRP A 187 -3.03 5.05 -16.80
N SER A 188 -3.99 5.94 -16.65
CA SER A 188 -5.13 6.03 -17.55
C SER A 188 -4.82 6.97 -18.70
N SER A 189 -4.86 6.46 -19.92
CA SER A 189 -4.70 7.27 -21.13
C SER A 189 -5.91 8.16 -21.38
N GLU A 190 -7.10 7.68 -21.03
CA GLU A 190 -8.35 8.44 -21.16
C GLU A 190 -8.35 9.67 -20.26
N LEU A 191 -7.87 9.53 -19.02
CA LEU A 191 -7.80 10.62 -18.04
C LEU A 191 -6.47 11.39 -18.11
N SER A 192 -5.48 10.89 -18.85
CA SER A 192 -4.12 11.43 -18.92
C SER A 192 -3.47 11.61 -17.54
N LYS A 193 -3.67 10.65 -16.62
CA LYS A 193 -3.17 10.70 -15.26
C LYS A 193 -2.95 9.32 -14.64
N TRP A 194 -2.22 9.29 -13.54
CA TRP A 194 -2.13 8.13 -12.66
C TRP A 194 -3.39 8.00 -11.81
N VAL A 195 -3.82 6.77 -11.57
CA VAL A 195 -4.97 6.41 -10.74
C VAL A 195 -4.51 5.43 -9.67
N MET A 196 -4.84 5.70 -8.42
CA MET A 196 -4.55 4.84 -7.28
C MET A 196 -5.60 3.74 -7.13
N LEU A 197 -5.14 2.52 -6.90
CA LEU A 197 -5.94 1.33 -6.60
C LEU A 197 -5.36 0.61 -5.39
N ASP A 198 -6.19 0.23 -4.44
CA ASP A 198 -5.82 -0.65 -3.33
C ASP A 198 -6.51 -2.01 -3.46
N PRO A 199 -5.82 -3.01 -4.01
CA PRO A 199 -6.44 -4.31 -4.23
C PRO A 199 -6.75 -5.09 -2.94
N LEU A 200 -6.12 -4.78 -1.80
CA LEU A 200 -6.43 -5.44 -0.54
C LEU A 200 -7.85 -5.14 -0.06
N TYR A 201 -8.30 -3.91 -0.25
CA TYR A 201 -9.62 -3.45 0.18
C TYR A 201 -10.61 -3.26 -0.98
N GLU A 202 -10.21 -3.60 -2.22
CA GLU A 202 -10.96 -3.26 -3.43
C GLU A 202 -11.36 -1.77 -3.42
N LEU A 203 -10.35 -0.91 -3.18
CA LEU A 203 -10.56 0.49 -2.85
C LEU A 203 -9.89 1.41 -3.87
N TYR A 204 -10.58 2.49 -4.19
CA TYR A 204 -10.06 3.68 -4.88
C TYR A 204 -10.67 4.94 -4.28
N VAL A 205 -10.08 6.09 -4.58
CA VAL A 205 -10.51 7.38 -4.04
C VAL A 205 -10.85 8.32 -5.19
N THR A 206 -11.91 9.12 -5.03
CA THR A 206 -12.32 10.14 -6.02
C THR A 206 -12.48 11.51 -5.38
N LYS A 207 -12.39 12.55 -6.22
CA LYS A 207 -12.93 13.89 -5.96
C LYS A 207 -14.03 14.14 -6.98
N GLY A 208 -15.28 14.14 -6.53
CA GLY A 208 -16.42 14.03 -7.44
C GLY A 208 -16.33 12.75 -8.27
N LEU A 209 -16.39 12.85 -9.59
CA LEU A 209 -16.28 11.70 -10.49
C LEU A 209 -14.85 11.35 -10.92
N THR A 210 -13.84 12.08 -10.44
CA THR A 210 -12.47 11.92 -10.91
C THR A 210 -11.67 11.02 -9.96
N PRO A 211 -11.19 9.85 -10.40
CA PRO A 211 -10.29 9.02 -9.62
C PRO A 211 -8.96 9.73 -9.35
N LEU A 212 -8.42 9.55 -8.14
CA LEU A 212 -7.22 10.23 -7.66
C LEU A 212 -5.99 9.33 -7.71
N SER A 213 -4.83 9.96 -7.91
CA SER A 213 -3.51 9.39 -7.68
C SER A 213 -3.11 9.48 -6.21
N VAL A 214 -2.05 8.79 -5.81
CA VAL A 214 -1.48 8.90 -4.46
C VAL A 214 -1.03 10.32 -4.16
N LEU A 215 -0.41 11.01 -5.12
CA LEU A 215 0.00 12.42 -4.95
C LEU A 215 -1.19 13.36 -4.72
N GLU A 216 -2.29 13.18 -5.47
CA GLU A 216 -3.49 14.02 -5.30
C GLU A 216 -4.13 13.78 -3.93
N ILE A 217 -4.24 12.53 -3.49
CA ILE A 217 -4.72 12.19 -2.14
C ILE A 217 -3.80 12.81 -1.08
N HIS A 218 -2.48 12.66 -1.24
CA HIS A 218 -1.48 13.26 -0.36
C HIS A 218 -1.66 14.77 -0.25
N ASN A 219 -1.74 15.48 -1.40
CA ASN A 219 -1.92 16.93 -1.43
C ASN A 219 -3.21 17.37 -0.73
N MET A 220 -4.32 16.65 -0.94
CA MET A 220 -5.58 16.96 -0.26
C MET A 220 -5.44 16.83 1.26
N ILE A 221 -4.75 15.80 1.74
CA ILE A 221 -4.54 15.58 3.18
C ILE A 221 -3.70 16.70 3.79
N ILE A 222 -2.54 17.02 3.20
CA ILE A 222 -1.64 18.03 3.76
C ILE A 222 -2.22 19.44 3.72
N HIS A 223 -3.10 19.74 2.75
CA HIS A 223 -3.79 21.03 2.67
C HIS A 223 -5.12 21.04 3.46
N GLY A 224 -5.49 19.94 4.12
CA GLY A 224 -6.71 19.86 4.92
C GLY A 224 -7.98 19.87 4.09
N GLU A 225 -7.92 19.43 2.83
CA GLU A 225 -9.09 19.25 1.99
C GLU A 225 -9.81 17.93 2.38
N HIS A 226 -11.16 17.98 2.42
CA HIS A 226 -11.96 16.86 2.92
C HIS A 226 -13.04 16.39 1.94
N ASP A 227 -13.04 16.88 0.72
CA ASP A 227 -14.03 16.56 -0.32
C ASP A 227 -13.62 15.33 -1.17
N LEU A 228 -12.86 14.43 -0.57
CA LEU A 228 -12.54 13.12 -1.15
C LEU A 228 -13.59 12.07 -0.77
N GLU A 229 -13.89 11.17 -1.70
CA GLU A 229 -14.79 10.04 -1.51
C GLU A 229 -14.00 8.73 -1.61
N VAL A 230 -14.14 7.86 -0.61
CA VAL A 230 -13.48 6.54 -0.56
C VAL A 230 -14.49 5.48 -0.98
N HIS A 231 -14.19 4.79 -2.05
CA HIS A 231 -14.96 3.66 -2.56
C HIS A 231 -14.24 2.35 -2.19
N ALA A 232 -14.81 1.57 -1.28
CA ALA A 232 -14.22 0.31 -0.81
C ALA A 232 -15.26 -0.79 -0.74
N LYS A 233 -14.94 -1.99 -1.28
CA LYS A 233 -15.79 -3.18 -1.13
C LYS A 233 -15.44 -4.01 0.11
N LYS A 234 -14.23 -3.86 0.65
CA LYS A 234 -13.76 -4.50 1.89
C LYS A 234 -13.45 -3.43 2.91
N ASP A 235 -13.65 -3.77 4.17
CA ASP A 235 -13.44 -2.83 5.28
C ASP A 235 -11.95 -2.51 5.47
N PRO A 236 -11.52 -1.25 5.25
CA PRO A 236 -10.15 -0.81 5.52
C PRO A 236 -9.93 -0.42 7.00
N GLY A 237 -10.93 -0.58 7.86
CA GLY A 237 -10.97 -0.04 9.21
C GLY A 237 -11.42 1.41 9.25
N ALA A 238 -10.99 2.16 10.26
CA ALA A 238 -11.34 3.57 10.35
C ALA A 238 -10.80 4.36 9.15
N LEU A 239 -11.69 4.91 8.34
CA LEU A 239 -11.32 5.64 7.10
C LEU A 239 -10.31 6.76 7.36
N ARG A 240 -10.42 7.45 8.49
CA ARG A 240 -9.45 8.47 8.88
C ARG A 240 -8.03 7.91 8.99
N ASP A 241 -7.88 6.75 9.62
CA ASP A 241 -6.56 6.13 9.85
C ASP A 241 -6.04 5.53 8.54
N TYR A 242 -6.93 5.04 7.68
CA TYR A 242 -6.58 4.60 6.35
C TYR A 242 -6.06 5.75 5.49
N ILE A 243 -6.80 6.87 5.42
CA ILE A 243 -6.43 8.04 4.62
C ILE A 243 -5.15 8.70 5.16
N ALA A 244 -4.91 8.73 6.47
CA ALA A 244 -3.67 9.24 7.05
C ALA A 244 -2.40 8.48 6.60
N ARG A 245 -2.52 7.30 5.99
CA ARG A 245 -1.38 6.57 5.42
C ARG A 245 -0.75 7.31 4.23
N TYR A 246 -1.54 8.13 3.52
CA TYR A 246 -1.08 8.90 2.36
C TYR A 246 -0.29 10.17 2.72
N GLU A 247 -0.14 10.51 4.00
CA GLU A 247 0.75 11.59 4.46
C GLU A 247 2.21 11.38 3.99
N LYS A 248 2.59 10.14 3.73
CA LYS A 248 3.95 9.79 3.28
C LYS A 248 3.87 8.67 2.26
N PHE A 249 4.58 8.84 1.16
CA PHE A 249 4.64 7.80 0.14
C PHE A 249 5.99 7.73 -0.57
N ALA A 250 6.24 6.60 -1.20
CA ALA A 250 7.36 6.39 -2.10
C ALA A 250 6.88 5.63 -3.34
N VAL A 251 7.25 6.12 -4.51
CA VAL A 251 6.96 5.45 -5.78
C VAL A 251 8.13 4.53 -6.14
N TRP A 252 7.84 3.32 -6.60
CA TRP A 252 8.89 2.42 -7.04
C TRP A 252 9.31 2.73 -8.47
N SER A 253 10.60 2.95 -8.68
CA SER A 253 11.16 3.16 -10.02
C SER A 253 11.29 1.85 -10.79
N LYS A 254 11.44 0.71 -10.10
CA LYS A 254 11.55 -0.62 -10.69
C LYS A 254 10.22 -1.36 -10.62
N ASN A 255 9.62 -1.62 -11.78
CA ASN A 255 8.33 -2.31 -11.93
C ASN A 255 8.38 -3.41 -13.00
N ASP A 256 9.58 -3.90 -13.34
CA ASP A 256 9.86 -4.95 -14.31
C ASP A 256 10.38 -6.22 -13.63
N HIS A 257 9.71 -6.67 -12.57
CA HIS A 257 10.21 -7.74 -11.70
C HIS A 257 10.22 -9.13 -12.33
N VAL A 258 9.43 -9.37 -13.38
CA VAL A 258 9.46 -10.63 -14.13
C VAL A 258 10.64 -10.66 -15.12
N SER A 259 10.89 -9.55 -15.84
CA SER A 259 12.02 -9.43 -16.75
C SER A 259 13.36 -9.31 -16.03
N SER A 260 13.36 -8.65 -14.87
CA SER A 260 14.56 -8.35 -14.08
C SER A 260 14.28 -8.56 -12.59
N PRO A 261 14.23 -9.83 -12.14
CA PRO A 261 13.90 -10.16 -10.75
C PRO A 261 14.90 -9.58 -9.75
N ILE A 262 14.38 -9.20 -8.58
CA ILE A 262 15.18 -8.80 -7.43
C ILE A 262 14.69 -9.52 -6.18
N ASN A 263 15.53 -9.56 -5.15
CA ASN A 263 15.06 -9.96 -3.84
C ASN A 263 14.13 -8.86 -3.27
N PHE A 264 13.02 -9.24 -2.68
CA PHE A 264 12.09 -8.28 -2.05
C PHE A 264 12.80 -7.39 -1.03
N PHE A 265 13.75 -7.93 -0.27
CA PHE A 265 14.49 -7.16 0.74
C PHE A 265 15.44 -6.09 0.15
N ASP A 266 15.70 -6.15 -1.17
CA ASP A 266 16.51 -5.14 -1.88
C ASP A 266 15.66 -4.00 -2.46
N ILE A 267 14.34 -4.03 -2.28
CA ILE A 267 13.42 -3.09 -2.93
C ILE A 267 13.62 -1.65 -2.49
N GLU A 268 14.12 -1.45 -1.28
CA GLU A 268 14.27 -0.10 -0.70
C GLU A 268 15.10 0.82 -1.60
N ARG A 269 16.13 0.31 -2.28
CA ARG A 269 16.98 1.06 -3.22
C ARG A 269 16.24 1.58 -4.47
N TYR A 270 15.05 1.07 -4.74
CA TYR A 270 14.23 1.46 -5.90
C TYR A 270 13.03 2.32 -5.50
N LYS A 271 12.82 2.60 -4.22
CA LYS A 271 11.82 3.52 -3.73
C LYS A 271 12.32 4.95 -3.85
N ILE A 272 11.49 5.81 -4.44
CA ILE A 272 11.73 7.24 -4.52
C ILE A 272 10.71 7.91 -3.60
N TYR A 273 11.18 8.41 -2.47
CA TYR A 273 10.35 9.10 -1.49
C TYR A 273 10.01 10.50 -1.97
N PHE A 274 8.72 10.84 -1.91
CA PHE A 274 8.30 12.22 -2.13
C PHE A 274 8.39 12.99 -0.82
N LEU A 275 9.07 14.12 -0.85
CA LEU A 275 9.25 15.02 0.28
C LEU A 275 8.60 16.36 -0.06
N ASP A 276 7.80 16.87 0.84
CA ASP A 276 7.24 18.21 0.80
C ASP A 276 7.53 18.97 2.09
N ASP A 277 7.16 20.24 2.16
CA ASP A 277 7.42 21.11 3.33
C ASP A 277 6.75 20.57 4.61
N SER A 278 5.69 19.76 4.48
CA SER A 278 4.97 19.20 5.62
C SER A 278 5.70 18.02 6.26
N ASN A 279 6.56 17.35 5.49
CA ASN A 279 7.25 16.13 5.91
C ASN A 279 8.79 16.20 5.83
N GLU A 280 9.37 17.41 5.87
CA GLU A 280 10.83 17.62 5.94
C GLU A 280 11.55 16.78 7.01
N ARG A 281 10.80 16.39 8.07
CA ARG A 281 11.32 15.52 9.14
C ARG A 281 11.11 14.03 8.85
N MET A 282 10.64 13.67 7.66
CA MET A 282 10.52 12.26 7.31
C MET A 282 11.91 11.62 7.29
N HIS A 283 12.08 10.61 8.13
CA HIS A 283 13.29 9.80 8.07
C HIS A 283 13.23 8.96 6.78
N VAL A 284 14.01 9.36 5.79
CA VAL A 284 14.26 8.55 4.59
C VAL A 284 15.32 7.52 4.94
N PRO A 285 15.10 6.23 4.73
CA PRO A 285 16.10 5.21 5.03
C PRO A 285 17.41 5.49 4.31
N ALA A 286 18.53 5.21 4.97
CA ALA A 286 19.84 5.47 4.39
C ALA A 286 20.01 4.73 3.05
N GLY A 287 20.42 5.46 2.02
CA GLY A 287 20.60 4.91 0.66
C GLY A 287 19.35 4.91 -0.21
N SER A 288 18.19 5.35 0.30
CA SER A 288 16.98 5.53 -0.51
C SER A 288 17.06 6.76 -1.39
N LEU A 289 16.33 6.75 -2.49
CA LEU A 289 16.15 7.90 -3.38
C LEU A 289 15.04 8.81 -2.84
N TYR A 290 15.13 10.10 -3.15
CA TYR A 290 14.06 11.06 -2.81
C TYR A 290 13.96 12.21 -3.80
N THR A 291 12.83 12.88 -3.81
CA THR A 291 12.58 14.09 -4.59
C THR A 291 11.61 15.04 -3.87
N PHE A 292 11.76 16.34 -4.15
CA PHE A 292 10.79 17.40 -3.79
C PHE A 292 9.92 17.82 -4.99
N PHE A 293 10.14 17.23 -6.16
CA PHE A 293 9.51 17.63 -7.41
C PHE A 293 8.47 16.58 -7.82
N PRO A 294 7.17 16.93 -7.78
CA PRO A 294 6.11 16.01 -8.20
C PRO A 294 6.29 15.50 -9.63
N GLU A 295 6.81 16.33 -10.54
CA GLU A 295 7.06 16.00 -11.94
C GLU A 295 8.10 14.89 -12.16
N ASP A 296 8.96 14.65 -11.19
CA ASP A 296 9.89 13.52 -11.20
C ASP A 296 9.16 12.16 -11.08
N LEU A 297 7.98 12.16 -10.47
CA LEU A 297 7.19 10.96 -10.17
C LEU A 297 5.90 10.88 -11.00
N TYR A 298 5.28 12.04 -11.31
CA TYR A 298 3.96 12.12 -11.95
C TYR A 298 4.04 12.74 -13.34
N PHE A 299 4.73 12.05 -14.21
CA PHE A 299 4.86 12.36 -15.64
C PHE A 299 4.02 11.40 -16.49
N ASN A 300 3.83 11.70 -17.78
CA ASN A 300 3.20 10.78 -18.71
C ASN A 300 4.19 9.67 -19.12
N PRO A 301 3.98 8.42 -18.69
CA PRO A 301 4.92 7.32 -18.93
C PRO A 301 4.92 6.81 -20.38
N LEU A 302 4.02 7.32 -21.24
CA LEU A 302 3.90 6.96 -22.65
C LEU A 302 4.68 7.93 -23.57
N LYS A 303 5.06 9.10 -23.05
CA LYS A 303 5.91 10.06 -23.78
C LYS A 303 7.38 9.74 -23.53
N LYS A 304 8.14 9.62 -24.62
CA LYS A 304 9.59 9.43 -24.60
C LYS A 304 10.32 10.76 -24.54
#